data_a92db7d67cfc4c0a6012fd4360ec6722
#
_entry.id   a92db7d67cfc4c0a6012fd4360ec6722
#
_cell.length_a   1.000
_cell.length_b   1.000
_cell.length_c   1.000
_cell.angle_alpha   90.00
_cell.angle_beta   90.00
_cell.angle_gamma   90.00
#
_symmetry.space_group_name_H-M   'P 1'
#
loop_
_entity.id
_entity.type
_entity.pdbx_description
1 polymer ?
#
loop_
_entity_poly.entity_id
_entity_poly.type
_entity_poly.pdbx_seq_one_letter_code
_entity_poly.pdbx_strand_id
1 'polypeptide(L)'
;MTQAIEKYVEESRKVLDGLLQDLAESLSLDKNAFLQHFEPEQSEIKVRVNYYPPCPRPDLAIGLMPHSDASGLTLLLEFGATGGLQVHKGSDWVTLKWPNDNTLLVNIGDLLEIMSNGVLKSMWHQVRTQLDVERFSLAYFYNPPPRSAIGPVVRGGSLEEITYKKVVVEDYVSNFYKISPTTSKEAIMYARP
;
A
#
# COMPACT_ATOMS: atom_id res chain seq x y z
N MET A 1 12.84 -23.25 2.00
CA MET A 1 12.30 -22.01 1.38
C MET A 1 10.89 -21.71 1.89
N THR A 2 9.96 -22.65 1.90
CA THR A 2 8.58 -22.47 2.37
C THR A 2 8.49 -21.94 3.81
N GLN A 3 9.18 -22.55 4.76
CA GLN A 3 9.17 -22.11 6.18
C GLN A 3 9.67 -20.68 6.39
N ALA A 4 10.64 -20.20 5.61
CA ALA A 4 11.13 -18.83 5.74
C ALA A 4 10.08 -17.80 5.27
N ILE A 5 9.37 -18.12 4.19
CA ILE A 5 8.28 -17.29 3.68
C ILE A 5 7.09 -17.29 4.64
N GLU A 6 6.70 -18.45 5.15
CA GLU A 6 5.61 -18.57 6.13
C GLU A 6 5.91 -17.75 7.39
N LYS A 7 7.13 -17.88 7.93
CA LYS A 7 7.56 -17.08 9.08
C LYS A 7 7.58 -15.58 8.77
N TYR A 8 8.07 -15.19 7.60
CA TYR A 8 8.05 -13.79 7.18
C TYR A 8 6.63 -13.24 7.10
N VAL A 9 5.70 -14.01 6.53
CA VAL A 9 4.28 -13.63 6.43
C VAL A 9 3.67 -13.45 7.82
N GLU A 10 3.91 -14.39 8.74
CA GLU A 10 3.40 -14.33 10.10
C GLU A 10 3.93 -13.12 10.88
N GLU A 11 5.24 -12.89 10.86
CA GLU A 11 5.86 -11.78 11.59
C GLU A 11 5.49 -10.42 10.97
N SER A 12 5.45 -10.34 9.63
CA SER A 12 4.99 -9.13 8.93
C SER A 12 3.57 -8.75 9.29
N ARG A 13 2.69 -9.74 9.46
CA ARG A 13 1.32 -9.50 9.88
C ARG A 13 1.25 -8.88 11.26
N LYS A 14 1.98 -9.42 12.24
CA LYS A 14 2.02 -8.88 13.61
C LYS A 14 2.44 -7.41 13.63
N VAL A 15 3.43 -7.07 12.81
CA VAL A 15 3.89 -5.68 12.66
C VAL A 15 2.78 -4.80 12.08
N LEU A 16 2.11 -5.25 11.03
CA LEU A 16 1.05 -4.47 10.38
C LEU A 16 -0.21 -4.36 11.25
N ASP A 17 -0.55 -5.39 12.02
CA ASP A 17 -1.65 -5.33 13.00
C ASP A 17 -1.38 -4.27 14.06
N GLY A 18 -0.16 -4.22 14.60
CA GLY A 18 0.27 -3.17 15.52
C GLY A 18 0.20 -1.77 14.90
N LEU A 19 0.67 -1.63 13.67
CA LEU A 19 0.61 -0.34 12.95
C LEU A 19 -0.82 0.12 12.68
N LEU A 20 -1.75 -0.77 12.36
CA LEU A 20 -3.17 -0.42 12.22
C LEU A 20 -3.75 0.12 13.52
N GLN A 21 -3.34 -0.43 14.66
CA GLN A 21 -3.75 0.05 15.98
C GLN A 21 -3.15 1.43 16.29
N ASP A 22 -1.85 1.60 16.08
CA ASP A 22 -1.15 2.87 16.32
C ASP A 22 -1.71 4.00 15.42
N LEU A 23 -2.00 3.69 14.15
CA LEU A 23 -2.63 4.63 13.22
C LEU A 23 -4.04 5.02 13.68
N ALA A 24 -4.86 4.09 14.19
CA ALA A 24 -6.17 4.40 14.73
C ALA A 24 -6.06 5.32 15.95
N GLU A 25 -5.19 5.01 16.90
CA GLU A 25 -4.95 5.84 18.09
C GLU A 25 -4.43 7.24 17.70
N SER A 26 -3.55 7.35 16.69
CA SER A 26 -3.03 8.65 16.21
C SER A 26 -4.14 9.55 15.66
N LEU A 27 -5.21 8.98 15.16
CA LEU A 27 -6.41 9.68 14.70
C LEU A 27 -7.45 9.84 15.81
N SER A 28 -7.11 9.47 17.03
CA SER A 28 -7.99 9.49 18.20
C SER A 28 -9.27 8.64 18.00
N LEU A 29 -9.15 7.55 17.26
CA LEU A 29 -10.16 6.51 17.12
C LEU A 29 -9.97 5.42 18.19
N ASP A 30 -10.92 4.49 18.29
CA ASP A 30 -10.72 3.26 19.05
C ASP A 30 -9.51 2.50 18.50
N LYS A 31 -8.71 1.92 19.36
CA LYS A 31 -7.48 1.19 19.00
C LYS A 31 -7.69 0.16 17.89
N ASN A 32 -8.83 -0.52 17.90
CA ASN A 32 -9.16 -1.56 16.94
C ASN A 32 -10.00 -1.05 15.75
N ALA A 33 -10.21 0.26 15.65
CA ALA A 33 -11.09 0.85 14.64
C ALA A 33 -10.78 0.43 13.21
N PHE A 34 -9.49 0.27 12.88
CA PHE A 34 -9.06 -0.27 11.59
C PHE A 34 -8.88 -1.80 11.64
N LEU A 35 -8.19 -2.31 12.66
CA LEU A 35 -7.81 -3.71 12.76
C LEU A 35 -9.01 -4.67 12.75
N GLN A 36 -10.16 -4.27 13.34
CA GLN A 36 -11.38 -5.08 13.34
C GLN A 36 -11.88 -5.45 11.94
N HIS A 37 -11.49 -4.71 10.91
CA HIS A 37 -11.81 -5.02 9.51
C HIS A 37 -10.83 -6.02 8.87
N PHE A 38 -9.71 -6.31 9.53
CA PHE A 38 -8.70 -7.26 9.08
C PHE A 38 -8.82 -8.56 9.89
N GLU A 39 -9.84 -9.36 9.57
CA GLU A 39 -10.08 -10.63 10.26
C GLU A 39 -8.92 -11.61 10.00
N PRO A 40 -8.25 -12.11 11.05
CA PRO A 40 -7.00 -12.87 10.91
C PRO A 40 -7.05 -14.05 9.96
N GLU A 41 -8.14 -14.77 9.91
CA GLU A 41 -8.29 -16.00 9.11
C GLU A 41 -8.85 -15.76 7.70
N GLN A 42 -9.43 -14.58 7.45
CA GLN A 42 -10.11 -14.25 6.21
C GLN A 42 -9.45 -13.12 5.42
N SER A 43 -8.56 -12.37 6.06
CA SER A 43 -7.78 -11.31 5.42
C SER A 43 -6.93 -11.86 4.30
N GLU A 44 -6.91 -11.13 3.20
CA GLU A 44 -6.12 -11.50 2.04
C GLU A 44 -4.69 -10.97 2.17
N ILE A 45 -3.73 -11.87 2.05
CA ILE A 45 -2.31 -11.56 1.97
C ILE A 45 -1.81 -11.93 0.58
N LYS A 46 -1.19 -10.95 -0.09
CA LYS A 46 -0.48 -11.18 -1.36
C LYS A 46 0.97 -10.81 -1.19
N VAL A 47 1.88 -11.71 -1.59
CA VAL A 47 3.30 -11.44 -1.63
C VAL A 47 3.76 -11.41 -3.07
N ARG A 48 4.43 -10.32 -3.47
CA ARG A 48 5.00 -10.15 -4.80
C ARG A 48 6.48 -9.91 -4.70
N VAL A 49 7.25 -10.71 -5.44
CA VAL A 49 8.68 -10.47 -5.65
C VAL A 49 8.86 -9.79 -7.00
N ASN A 50 9.54 -8.65 -7.02
CA ASN A 50 9.85 -7.94 -8.25
C ASN A 50 11.36 -7.95 -8.45
N TYR A 51 11.77 -8.20 -9.69
CA TYR A 51 13.15 -8.12 -10.16
C TYR A 51 13.26 -7.05 -11.24
N TYR A 52 14.19 -6.14 -11.07
CA TYR A 52 14.51 -5.08 -12.00
C TYR A 52 15.96 -5.24 -12.43
N PRO A 53 16.24 -5.77 -13.63
CA PRO A 53 17.60 -5.92 -14.14
C PRO A 53 18.22 -4.56 -14.43
N PRO A 54 19.56 -4.49 -14.54
CA PRO A 54 20.25 -3.32 -15.09
C PRO A 54 19.67 -2.95 -16.46
N CYS A 55 19.47 -1.67 -16.70
CA CYS A 55 18.86 -1.17 -17.93
C CYS A 55 19.81 -0.21 -18.65
N PRO A 56 20.27 -0.51 -19.87
CA PRO A 56 21.19 0.35 -20.62
C PRO A 56 20.62 1.75 -20.94
N ARG A 57 19.29 1.87 -20.94
CA ARG A 57 18.59 3.13 -21.24
C ARG A 57 17.51 3.43 -20.19
N PRO A 58 17.91 3.72 -18.92
CA PRO A 58 16.96 3.98 -17.84
C PRO A 58 16.15 5.26 -18.03
N ASP A 59 16.59 6.12 -18.95
CA ASP A 59 15.85 7.31 -19.40
C ASP A 59 14.60 6.96 -20.22
N LEU A 60 14.62 5.83 -20.93
CA LEU A 60 13.53 5.36 -21.80
C LEU A 60 12.66 4.24 -21.16
N ALA A 61 13.04 3.73 -20.00
CA ALA A 61 12.37 2.58 -19.39
C ALA A 61 11.94 2.89 -17.95
N ILE A 62 10.74 2.46 -17.62
CA ILE A 62 10.19 2.49 -16.26
C ILE A 62 10.13 1.05 -15.75
N GLY A 63 10.64 0.81 -14.52
CA GLY A 63 10.60 -0.49 -13.89
C GLY A 63 9.19 -0.88 -13.44
N LEU A 64 8.47 0.08 -12.86
CA LEU A 64 7.06 -0.05 -12.52
C LEU A 64 6.37 1.28 -12.73
N MET A 65 5.29 1.25 -13.51
CA MET A 65 4.51 2.45 -13.84
C MET A 65 3.96 3.13 -12.57
N PRO A 66 3.72 4.46 -12.61
CA PRO A 66 3.06 5.17 -11.52
C PRO A 66 1.75 4.51 -11.10
N HIS A 67 1.59 4.28 -9.80
CA HIS A 67 0.39 3.68 -9.21
C HIS A 67 0.28 4.03 -7.73
N SER A 68 -0.88 3.81 -7.15
CA SER A 68 -1.10 3.62 -5.72
C SER A 68 -1.27 2.13 -5.44
N ASP A 69 -1.26 1.72 -4.18
CA ASP A 69 -1.53 0.33 -3.81
C ASP A 69 -3.02 0.14 -3.50
N ALA A 70 -3.67 -0.81 -4.17
CA ALA A 70 -5.05 -1.21 -3.88
C ALA A 70 -5.11 -2.14 -2.65
N SER A 71 -4.45 -1.76 -1.58
CA SER A 71 -4.33 -2.53 -0.33
C SER A 71 -4.79 -1.71 0.88
N GLY A 72 -4.87 -2.35 2.05
CA GLY A 72 -4.92 -1.63 3.32
C GLY A 72 -3.55 -1.07 3.65
N LEU A 73 -2.57 -1.94 3.83
CA LEU A 73 -1.15 -1.60 4.03
C LEU A 73 -0.29 -2.44 3.09
N THR A 74 0.82 -1.85 2.64
CA THR A 74 1.87 -2.58 1.91
C THR A 74 3.18 -2.49 2.69
N LEU A 75 3.76 -3.62 3.03
CA LEU A 75 5.10 -3.70 3.60
C LEU A 75 6.09 -4.03 2.48
N LEU A 76 7.10 -3.18 2.31
CA LEU A 76 8.09 -3.32 1.25
C LEU A 76 9.47 -3.55 1.85
N LEU A 77 10.10 -4.64 1.42
CA LEU A 77 11.50 -4.98 1.66
C LEU A 77 12.28 -4.86 0.36
N GLU A 78 13.42 -4.21 0.39
CA GLU A 78 14.31 -4.03 -0.75
C GLU A 78 15.63 -4.74 -0.53
N PHE A 79 16.17 -5.37 -1.58
CA PHE A 79 17.44 -6.10 -1.57
C PHE A 79 18.34 -5.61 -2.72
N GLY A 80 19.64 -5.69 -2.51
CA GLY A 80 20.62 -5.30 -3.51
C GLY A 80 20.82 -3.79 -3.53
N ALA A 81 20.86 -3.22 -4.73
CA ALA A 81 21.01 -1.78 -4.86
C ALA A 81 19.77 -1.03 -4.39
N THR A 82 19.99 -0.08 -3.52
CA THR A 82 18.94 0.82 -3.04
C THR A 82 18.69 1.94 -4.05
N GLY A 83 17.45 2.38 -4.14
CA GLY A 83 17.03 3.43 -5.05
C GLY A 83 16.11 2.94 -6.17
N GLY A 84 15.69 3.85 -7.01
CA GLY A 84 14.69 3.57 -8.04
C GLY A 84 13.26 3.72 -7.57
N LEU A 85 12.93 3.48 -6.31
CA LEU A 85 11.60 3.80 -5.79
C LEU A 85 11.44 5.31 -5.65
N GLN A 86 10.40 5.84 -6.27
CA GLN A 86 10.06 7.26 -6.24
C GLN A 86 8.63 7.46 -5.77
N VAL A 87 8.41 8.50 -4.97
CA VAL A 87 7.08 8.95 -4.56
C VAL A 87 6.79 10.31 -5.16
N HIS A 88 5.54 10.53 -5.51
CA HIS A 88 5.07 11.81 -6.04
C HIS A 88 4.74 12.75 -4.89
N LYS A 89 5.45 13.89 -4.84
CA LYS A 89 5.26 14.92 -3.81
C LYS A 89 5.08 16.28 -4.46
N GLY A 90 3.89 16.82 -4.38
CA GLY A 90 3.54 18.06 -5.09
C GLY A 90 3.58 17.86 -6.60
N SER A 91 4.51 18.53 -7.29
CA SER A 91 4.76 18.38 -8.73
C SER A 91 5.88 17.40 -9.07
N ASP A 92 6.61 16.90 -8.08
CA ASP A 92 7.89 16.26 -8.29
C ASP A 92 7.91 14.78 -7.89
N TRP A 93 8.77 14.03 -8.56
CA TRP A 93 9.13 12.66 -8.17
C TRP A 93 10.36 12.67 -7.26
N VAL A 94 10.20 12.21 -6.03
CA VAL A 94 11.27 12.15 -5.03
C VAL A 94 11.73 10.71 -4.88
N THR A 95 13.02 10.47 -5.13
CA THR A 95 13.61 9.15 -4.90
C THR A 95 13.77 8.88 -3.41
N LEU A 96 13.22 7.77 -2.94
CA LEU A 96 13.39 7.32 -1.56
C LEU A 96 14.78 6.69 -1.40
N LYS A 97 15.42 7.04 -0.30
CA LYS A 97 16.69 6.44 0.12
C LYS A 97 16.43 5.59 1.37
N TRP A 98 16.82 4.33 1.31
CA TRP A 98 16.76 3.45 2.47
C TRP A 98 17.84 3.86 3.47
N PRO A 99 17.52 4.00 4.76
CA PRO A 99 18.51 4.34 5.78
C PRO A 99 19.59 3.25 5.95
N ASN A 100 19.20 1.99 5.79
CA ASN A 100 20.08 0.80 5.86
C ASN A 100 19.34 -0.43 5.30
N ASP A 101 20.07 -1.53 5.12
CA ASP A 101 19.58 -2.80 4.54
C ASP A 101 18.53 -3.53 5.39
N ASN A 102 18.35 -3.13 6.66
CA ASN A 102 17.36 -3.73 7.58
C ASN A 102 16.10 -2.87 7.73
N THR A 103 15.87 -1.95 6.81
CA THR A 103 14.71 -1.06 6.87
C THR A 103 13.55 -1.64 6.05
N LEU A 104 12.36 -1.65 6.66
CA LEU A 104 11.10 -1.93 5.98
C LEU A 104 10.38 -0.60 5.71
N LEU A 105 9.82 -0.45 4.52
CA LEU A 105 8.94 0.66 4.18
C LEU A 105 7.50 0.20 4.29
N VAL A 106 6.65 1.02 4.90
CA VAL A 106 5.21 0.78 4.92
C VAL A 106 4.49 1.86 4.11
N ASN A 107 3.71 1.42 3.12
CA ASN A 107 2.82 2.29 2.37
C ASN A 107 1.39 2.18 2.90
N ILE A 108 0.73 3.30 3.06
CA ILE A 108 -0.73 3.36 3.17
C ILE A 108 -1.30 3.01 1.80
N GLY A 109 -2.22 2.05 1.75
CA GLY A 109 -2.96 1.71 0.54
C GLY A 109 -4.30 2.44 0.44
N ASP A 110 -4.92 2.30 -0.73
CA ASP A 110 -6.19 2.98 -1.05
C ASP A 110 -7.32 2.57 -0.10
N LEU A 111 -7.37 1.29 0.32
CA LEU A 111 -8.41 0.82 1.25
C LEU A 111 -8.29 1.50 2.62
N LEU A 112 -7.08 1.71 3.13
CA LEU A 112 -6.90 2.42 4.40
C LEU A 112 -7.12 3.94 4.24
N GLU A 113 -6.82 4.52 3.08
CA GLU A 113 -7.22 5.90 2.77
C GLU A 113 -8.74 6.05 2.83
N ILE A 114 -9.51 5.10 2.24
CA ILE A 114 -10.97 5.09 2.32
C ILE A 114 -11.43 4.96 3.77
N MET A 115 -10.88 4.00 4.52
CA MET A 115 -11.26 3.76 5.92
C MET A 115 -10.96 4.96 6.82
N SER A 116 -9.88 5.70 6.56
CA SER A 116 -9.52 6.91 7.31
C SER A 116 -10.25 8.17 6.81
N ASN A 117 -11.23 8.04 5.92
CA ASN A 117 -11.94 9.14 5.27
C ASN A 117 -10.97 10.14 4.59
N GLY A 118 -9.84 9.64 4.10
CA GLY A 118 -8.83 10.43 3.38
C GLY A 118 -7.85 11.19 4.27
N VAL A 119 -7.83 10.96 5.58
CA VAL A 119 -6.83 11.54 6.48
C VAL A 119 -5.46 10.90 6.22
N LEU A 120 -5.40 9.58 6.18
CA LEU A 120 -4.23 8.85 5.72
C LEU A 120 -4.24 8.81 4.20
N LYS A 121 -3.09 9.07 3.57
CA LYS A 121 -3.00 9.15 2.10
C LYS A 121 -2.22 7.98 1.52
N SER A 122 -2.85 7.28 0.59
CA SER A 122 -2.16 6.34 -0.29
C SER A 122 -1.29 7.11 -1.28
N MET A 123 0.01 6.86 -1.25
CA MET A 123 0.97 7.62 -2.04
C MET A 123 1.05 7.11 -3.48
N TRP A 124 1.07 8.06 -4.44
CA TRP A 124 1.38 7.79 -5.83
C TRP A 124 2.86 7.53 -5.97
N HIS A 125 3.27 6.36 -6.48
CA HIS A 125 4.67 5.97 -6.53
C HIS A 125 4.99 5.16 -7.80
N GLN A 126 6.29 5.11 -8.15
CA GLN A 126 6.82 4.41 -9.32
C GLN A 126 8.19 3.80 -9.02
N VAL A 127 8.67 2.92 -9.89
CA VAL A 127 10.05 2.42 -9.83
C VAL A 127 10.77 2.74 -11.13
N ARG A 128 11.92 3.42 -11.02
CA ARG A 128 12.85 3.64 -12.14
C ARG A 128 13.84 2.50 -12.22
N THR A 129 14.14 2.08 -13.44
CA THR A 129 15.29 1.21 -13.69
C THR A 129 16.60 1.94 -13.46
N GLN A 130 17.69 1.20 -13.24
CA GLN A 130 19.04 1.74 -13.03
C GLN A 130 19.98 1.19 -14.10
N LEU A 131 21.08 1.94 -14.39
CA LEU A 131 21.99 1.63 -15.50
C LEU A 131 22.78 0.34 -15.27
N ASP A 132 23.46 0.26 -14.12
CA ASP A 132 24.51 -0.75 -13.87
C ASP A 132 24.20 -1.70 -12.71
N VAL A 133 23.03 -1.54 -12.08
CA VAL A 133 22.69 -2.30 -10.89
C VAL A 133 21.31 -2.93 -11.00
N GLU A 134 21.20 -4.14 -10.48
CA GLU A 134 19.92 -4.81 -10.32
C GLU A 134 19.27 -4.46 -8.98
N ARG A 135 17.95 -4.54 -8.93
CA ARG A 135 17.16 -4.31 -7.74
C ARG A 135 16.14 -5.44 -7.56
N PHE A 136 16.01 -5.91 -6.35
CA PHE A 136 14.93 -6.81 -5.94
C PHE A 136 14.07 -6.13 -4.89
N SER A 137 12.77 -6.39 -4.94
CA SER A 137 11.87 -6.02 -3.87
C SER A 137 10.85 -7.10 -3.59
N LEU A 138 10.46 -7.20 -2.33
CA LEU A 138 9.39 -8.06 -1.87
C LEU A 138 8.32 -7.15 -1.27
N ALA A 139 7.14 -7.13 -1.91
CA ALA A 139 5.98 -6.38 -1.46
C ALA A 139 4.97 -7.34 -0.84
N TYR A 140 4.58 -7.06 0.39
CA TYR A 140 3.56 -7.78 1.15
C TYR A 140 2.32 -6.88 1.24
N PHE A 141 1.25 -7.26 0.57
CA PHE A 141 -0.02 -6.53 0.57
C PHE A 141 -0.95 -7.16 1.61
N TYR A 142 -1.43 -6.34 2.53
CA TYR A 142 -2.34 -6.74 3.59
C TYR A 142 -3.70 -6.10 3.38
N ASN A 143 -4.71 -6.92 3.18
CA ASN A 143 -6.06 -6.48 2.83
C ASN A 143 -7.10 -7.03 3.82
N PRO A 144 -8.19 -6.27 4.06
CA PRO A 144 -9.39 -6.85 4.64
C PRO A 144 -9.93 -8.02 3.79
N PRO A 145 -10.82 -8.87 4.34
CA PRO A 145 -11.41 -9.97 3.58
C PRO A 145 -12.04 -9.49 2.27
N PRO A 146 -11.86 -10.21 1.15
CA PRO A 146 -12.33 -9.76 -0.18
C PRO A 146 -13.81 -9.41 -0.24
N ARG A 147 -14.65 -10.17 0.47
CA ARG A 147 -16.11 -9.97 0.49
C ARG A 147 -16.60 -9.01 1.56
N SER A 148 -15.70 -8.46 2.37
CA SER A 148 -16.08 -7.48 3.39
C SER A 148 -16.35 -6.11 2.76
N ALA A 149 -17.24 -5.35 3.40
CA ALA A 149 -17.47 -3.96 3.05
C ALA A 149 -16.70 -3.06 4.01
N ILE A 150 -15.89 -2.16 3.45
CA ILE A 150 -15.16 -1.14 4.21
C ILE A 150 -15.65 0.26 3.85
N GLY A 151 -15.48 1.19 4.75
CA GLY A 151 -15.83 2.60 4.52
C GLY A 151 -15.26 3.48 5.62
N PRO A 152 -15.52 4.78 5.59
CA PRO A 152 -15.00 5.71 6.56
C PRO A 152 -15.32 5.31 8.00
N VAL A 153 -14.27 5.18 8.80
CA VAL A 153 -14.35 5.05 10.26
C VAL A 153 -14.24 6.46 10.82
N VAL A 154 -15.36 6.99 11.28
CA VAL A 154 -15.44 8.35 11.83
C VAL A 154 -15.73 8.30 13.33
N ARG A 155 -15.30 9.34 14.05
CA ARG A 155 -15.64 9.48 15.48
C ARG A 155 -17.15 9.57 15.65
N GLY A 156 -17.70 8.86 16.61
CA GLY A 156 -19.10 9.00 17.00
C GLY A 156 -19.43 10.46 17.34
N GLY A 157 -20.44 11.01 16.66
CA GLY A 157 -20.87 12.40 16.82
C GLY A 157 -20.04 13.43 16.06
N SER A 158 -19.07 13.03 15.24
CA SER A 158 -18.35 13.93 14.34
C SER A 158 -19.27 14.49 13.25
N LEU A 159 -19.13 15.80 12.98
CA LEU A 159 -19.75 16.46 11.83
C LEU A 159 -18.84 16.43 10.60
N GLU A 160 -17.84 15.55 10.56
CA GLU A 160 -16.93 15.43 9.43
C GLU A 160 -17.69 15.05 8.15
N GLU A 161 -17.37 15.75 7.08
CA GLU A 161 -17.90 15.43 5.76
C GLU A 161 -17.39 14.06 5.31
N ILE A 162 -18.30 13.19 4.91
CA ILE A 162 -17.96 11.86 4.38
C ILE A 162 -17.43 12.00 2.96
N THR A 163 -16.14 11.79 2.81
CA THR A 163 -15.41 11.92 1.53
C THR A 163 -15.50 10.66 0.68
N TYR A 164 -15.64 9.49 1.31
CA TYR A 164 -15.69 8.19 0.65
C TYR A 164 -16.95 7.42 1.04
N LYS A 165 -17.53 6.67 0.11
CA LYS A 165 -18.64 5.73 0.37
C LYS A 165 -18.10 4.36 0.78
N LYS A 166 -18.98 3.51 1.31
CA LYS A 166 -18.67 2.09 1.53
C LYS A 166 -18.44 1.39 0.20
N VAL A 167 -17.43 0.52 0.16
CA VAL A 167 -17.10 -0.33 -0.99
C VAL A 167 -16.85 -1.77 -0.52
N VAL A 168 -17.17 -2.74 -1.37
CA VAL A 168 -16.72 -4.12 -1.19
C VAL A 168 -15.28 -4.22 -1.65
N VAL A 169 -14.43 -4.88 -0.86
CA VAL A 169 -12.97 -4.93 -1.10
C VAL A 169 -12.65 -5.51 -2.48
N GLU A 170 -13.24 -6.67 -2.83
CA GLU A 170 -13.00 -7.32 -4.13
C GLU A 170 -13.48 -6.48 -5.32
N ASP A 171 -14.58 -5.74 -5.17
CA ASP A 171 -15.09 -4.84 -6.22
C ASP A 171 -14.13 -3.67 -6.45
N TYR A 172 -13.62 -3.08 -5.36
CA TYR A 172 -12.61 -2.01 -5.44
C TYR A 172 -11.35 -2.49 -6.13
N VAL A 173 -10.79 -3.61 -5.70
CA VAL A 173 -9.58 -4.20 -6.25
C VAL A 173 -9.78 -4.58 -7.73
N SER A 174 -10.93 -5.16 -8.08
CA SER A 174 -11.28 -5.47 -9.46
C SER A 174 -11.34 -4.22 -10.34
N ASN A 175 -11.97 -3.16 -9.85
CA ASN A 175 -12.02 -1.87 -10.55
C ASN A 175 -10.62 -1.27 -10.72
N PHE A 176 -9.79 -1.31 -9.67
CA PHE A 176 -8.41 -0.85 -9.73
C PHE A 176 -7.63 -1.49 -10.88
N TYR A 177 -7.67 -2.82 -10.99
CA TYR A 177 -6.95 -3.53 -12.06
C TYR A 177 -7.55 -3.34 -13.45
N LYS A 178 -8.83 -3.03 -13.58
CA LYS A 178 -9.47 -2.74 -14.87
C LYS A 178 -9.00 -1.41 -15.48
N ILE A 179 -8.72 -0.42 -14.63
CA ILE A 179 -8.35 0.92 -15.08
C ILE A 179 -6.86 1.22 -14.97
N SER A 180 -6.10 0.40 -14.21
CA SER A 180 -4.64 0.57 -14.06
C SER A 180 -3.88 -0.07 -15.25
N PRO A 181 -2.78 0.54 -15.74
CA PRO A 181 -2.18 1.78 -15.26
C PRO A 181 -2.89 3.04 -15.80
N THR A 182 -2.94 4.07 -14.96
CA THR A 182 -3.48 5.38 -15.30
C THR A 182 -2.42 6.47 -15.11
N THR A 183 -2.72 7.70 -15.53
CA THR A 183 -1.84 8.86 -15.33
C THR A 183 -2.05 9.55 -13.98
N SER A 184 -3.06 9.16 -13.22
CA SER A 184 -3.43 9.71 -11.92
C SER A 184 -4.13 8.65 -11.05
N LYS A 185 -4.42 8.99 -9.79
CA LYS A 185 -5.15 8.12 -8.83
C LYS A 185 -6.65 7.98 -9.17
N GLU A 186 -6.98 7.52 -10.36
CA GLU A 186 -8.36 7.40 -10.81
C GLU A 186 -9.14 6.29 -10.09
N ALA A 187 -8.46 5.21 -9.70
CA ALA A 187 -9.10 4.06 -9.06
C ALA A 187 -9.86 4.46 -7.78
N ILE A 188 -9.29 5.36 -6.97
CA ILE A 188 -9.93 5.78 -5.71
C ILE A 188 -11.22 6.59 -5.94
N MET A 189 -11.41 7.13 -7.14
CA MET A 189 -12.66 7.82 -7.51
C MET A 189 -13.86 6.89 -7.51
N TYR A 190 -13.65 5.57 -7.67
CA TYR A 190 -14.71 4.56 -7.50
C TYR A 190 -15.35 4.60 -6.10
N ALA A 191 -14.58 4.96 -5.09
CA ALA A 191 -15.04 5.07 -3.71
C ALA A 191 -15.58 6.47 -3.35
N ARG A 192 -15.61 7.42 -4.28
CA ARG A 192 -16.26 8.72 -4.05
C ARG A 192 -17.78 8.57 -4.12
N PRO A 193 -18.54 9.39 -3.35
CA PRO A 193 -20.02 9.40 -3.40
C PRO A 193 -20.58 9.67 -4.79
#